data_c1ff8b32f20130d7df0a2b7d5081151b
#
_entry.id   c1ff8b32f20130d7df0a2b7d5081151b
#
_cell.length_a   1.000
_cell.length_b   1.000
_cell.length_c   1.000
_cell.angle_alpha   90.00
_cell.angle_beta   90.00
_cell.angle_gamma   90.00
#
_symmetry.space_group_name_H-M   'P 1'
#
loop_
_entity.id
_entity.type
_entity.pdbx_description
1 polymer ?
#
loop_
_entity_poly.entity_id
_entity_poly.type
_entity_poly.pdbx_seq_one_letter_code
_entity_poly.pdbx_strand_id
1 'polypeptide(L)'
;MEAILVPFKSWDVFPAELRKIFQSFRTPDVGWNMIVNQNFFVEEILGKQGTVRRLSEEEMTYYREPFRKSEYRKPVWRWPNEIPIEGKPEDVTEAVSEYNQKLQLSNIPKLLIYGQPGAVITEPMVDWCMKNLSNLTTANIGAGIHYLQEDNPHAIGLEIAKWYESISAS
;
A
#
# COMPACT_ATOMS: atom_id res chain seq x y z
N MET A 1 3.90 -4.70 1.59
CA MET A 1 3.03 -3.69 0.94
C MET A 1 2.59 -2.70 1.99
N GLU A 2 2.53 -1.43 1.65
CA GLU A 2 2.09 -0.39 2.56
C GLU A 2 0.59 -0.46 2.86
N ALA A 3 0.17 0.17 3.96
CA ALA A 3 -1.23 0.22 4.40
C ALA A 3 -1.73 1.68 4.46
N ILE A 4 -3.01 1.88 4.20
CA ILE A 4 -3.69 3.17 4.39
C ILE A 4 -4.07 3.29 5.85
N LEU A 5 -3.43 4.18 6.60
CA LEU A 5 -3.68 4.38 8.02
C LEU A 5 -4.67 5.52 8.31
N VAL A 6 -4.79 6.46 7.38
CA VAL A 6 -5.66 7.64 7.47
C VAL A 6 -6.37 7.81 6.13
N PRO A 7 -7.67 8.14 6.10
CA PRO A 7 -8.35 8.46 4.84
C PRO A 7 -7.69 9.66 4.15
N PHE A 8 -7.58 9.62 2.84
CA PHE A 8 -7.00 10.71 2.07
C PHE A 8 -7.99 11.88 1.93
N LYS A 9 -7.55 13.08 2.31
CA LYS A 9 -8.39 14.28 2.27
C LYS A 9 -8.63 14.80 0.85
N SER A 10 -7.70 14.55 -0.06
CA SER A 10 -7.80 14.96 -1.46
C SER A 10 -6.95 14.06 -2.35
N TRP A 11 -7.14 14.20 -3.65
CA TRP A 11 -6.30 13.55 -4.67
C TRP A 11 -4.87 14.08 -4.73
N ASP A 12 -4.54 15.16 -4.02
CA ASP A 12 -3.21 15.78 -4.04
C ASP A 12 -2.12 14.93 -3.37
N VAL A 13 -2.52 13.89 -2.64
CA VAL A 13 -1.60 12.89 -2.09
C VAL A 13 -0.88 12.08 -3.18
N PHE A 14 -1.46 12.01 -4.38
CA PHE A 14 -0.87 11.30 -5.51
C PHE A 14 -0.07 12.26 -6.40
N PRO A 15 1.12 11.86 -6.90
CA PRO A 15 1.78 12.55 -8.00
C PRO A 15 0.84 12.69 -9.20
N ALA A 16 0.96 13.79 -9.97
CA ALA A 16 0.00 14.16 -11.00
C ALA A 16 -0.32 13.03 -12.01
N GLU A 17 0.70 12.31 -12.46
CA GLU A 17 0.51 11.23 -13.43
C GLU A 17 -0.20 10.01 -12.80
N LEU A 18 0.19 9.63 -11.59
CA LEU A 18 -0.44 8.52 -10.87
C LEU A 18 -1.89 8.86 -10.51
N ARG A 19 -2.16 10.11 -10.14
CA ARG A 19 -3.52 10.63 -9.92
C ARG A 19 -4.44 10.38 -11.12
N LYS A 20 -4.01 10.77 -12.32
CA LYS A 20 -4.79 10.54 -13.55
C LYS A 20 -5.09 9.07 -13.77
N ILE A 21 -4.11 8.20 -13.54
CA ILE A 21 -4.27 6.75 -13.69
C ILE A 21 -5.31 6.23 -12.69
N PHE A 22 -5.20 6.59 -11.41
CA PHE A 22 -6.15 6.11 -10.39
C PHE A 22 -7.56 6.70 -10.55
N GLN A 23 -7.69 7.93 -11.03
CA GLN A 23 -8.99 8.51 -11.42
C GLN A 23 -9.60 7.73 -12.59
N SER A 24 -8.80 7.33 -13.59
CA SER A 24 -9.25 6.47 -14.68
C SER A 24 -9.72 5.10 -14.19
N PHE A 25 -9.01 4.48 -13.23
CA PHE A 25 -9.44 3.20 -12.63
C PHE A 25 -10.81 3.30 -11.95
N ARG A 26 -11.17 4.47 -11.41
CA ARG A 26 -12.44 4.74 -10.74
C ARG A 26 -13.55 5.21 -11.70
N THR A 27 -13.24 5.42 -12.96
CA THR A 27 -14.23 5.67 -14.02
C THR A 27 -14.74 4.31 -14.51
N PRO A 28 -16.03 3.96 -14.36
CA PRO A 28 -16.54 2.58 -14.45
C PRO A 28 -16.07 1.82 -15.70
N ASP A 29 -16.42 2.27 -16.90
CA ASP A 29 -16.07 1.55 -18.14
C ASP A 29 -14.59 1.63 -18.48
N VAL A 30 -13.95 2.77 -18.19
CA VAL A 30 -12.52 2.99 -18.44
C VAL A 30 -11.70 2.11 -17.51
N GLY A 31 -11.95 2.16 -16.21
CA GLY A 31 -11.24 1.37 -15.21
C GLY A 31 -11.43 -0.14 -15.40
N TRP A 32 -12.65 -0.55 -15.75
CA TRP A 32 -12.92 -1.94 -16.10
C TRP A 32 -12.09 -2.39 -17.30
N ASN A 33 -12.08 -1.61 -18.37
CA ASN A 33 -11.30 -1.96 -19.56
C ASN A 33 -9.80 -2.03 -19.26
N MET A 34 -9.25 -1.05 -18.56
CA MET A 34 -7.83 -1.02 -18.20
C MET A 34 -7.44 -2.22 -17.33
N ILE A 35 -8.18 -2.48 -16.25
CA ILE A 35 -7.77 -3.48 -15.26
C ILE A 35 -8.24 -4.88 -15.65
N VAL A 36 -9.53 -5.04 -15.99
CA VAL A 36 -10.09 -6.37 -16.23
C VAL A 36 -9.69 -6.90 -17.61
N ASN A 37 -9.84 -6.08 -18.66
CA ASN A 37 -9.53 -6.53 -20.01
C ASN A 37 -8.03 -6.53 -20.30
N GLN A 38 -7.32 -5.44 -19.97
CA GLN A 38 -5.92 -5.24 -20.33
C GLN A 38 -4.91 -5.68 -19.25
N ASN A 39 -5.36 -6.04 -18.04
CA ASN A 39 -4.50 -6.38 -16.89
C ASN A 39 -3.53 -5.27 -16.48
N PHE A 40 -3.87 -4.02 -16.76
CA PHE A 40 -3.00 -2.87 -16.60
C PHE A 40 -2.42 -2.72 -15.19
N PHE A 41 -3.21 -3.05 -14.16
CA PHE A 41 -2.75 -2.91 -12.78
C PHE A 41 -1.55 -3.82 -12.48
N VAL A 42 -1.61 -5.08 -12.90
CA VAL A 42 -0.51 -6.04 -12.71
C VAL A 42 0.69 -5.70 -13.59
N GLU A 43 0.46 -5.34 -14.85
CA GLU A 43 1.53 -5.12 -15.83
C GLU A 43 2.25 -3.78 -15.61
N GLU A 44 1.53 -2.72 -15.29
CA GLU A 44 2.10 -1.38 -15.22
C GLU A 44 2.29 -0.88 -13.78
N ILE A 45 1.27 -1.01 -12.92
CA ILE A 45 1.38 -0.48 -11.56
C ILE A 45 2.29 -1.38 -10.71
N LEU A 46 2.00 -2.67 -10.64
CA LEU A 46 2.81 -3.59 -9.85
C LEU A 46 4.19 -3.77 -10.47
N GLY A 47 4.23 -4.13 -11.75
CA GLY A 47 5.48 -4.54 -12.39
C GLY A 47 6.48 -3.42 -12.67
N LYS A 48 6.04 -2.15 -12.74
CA LYS A 48 6.90 -1.03 -13.17
C LYS A 48 6.92 0.19 -12.25
N GLN A 49 5.88 0.40 -11.45
CA GLN A 49 5.74 1.62 -10.65
C GLN A 49 5.70 1.35 -9.15
N GLY A 50 5.41 0.13 -8.74
CA GLY A 50 5.23 -0.23 -7.34
C GLY A 50 6.50 -0.67 -6.62
N THR A 51 7.61 -0.85 -7.33
CA THR A 51 8.91 -1.31 -6.82
C THR A 51 10.05 -0.41 -7.30
N VAL A 52 11.12 -0.33 -6.53
CA VAL A 52 12.36 0.39 -6.93
C VAL A 52 13.08 -0.40 -8.01
N ARG A 53 13.22 -1.71 -7.81
CA ARG A 53 13.80 -2.59 -8.81
C ARG A 53 12.74 -3.00 -9.84
N ARG A 54 13.15 -3.21 -11.06
CA ARG A 54 12.27 -3.84 -12.05
C ARG A 54 12.15 -5.33 -11.75
N LEU A 55 10.93 -5.86 -11.72
CA LEU A 55 10.72 -7.31 -11.63
C LEU A 55 11.12 -7.99 -12.92
N SER A 56 11.74 -9.17 -12.81
CA SER A 56 12.07 -10.01 -13.96
C SER A 56 10.82 -10.63 -14.60
N GLU A 57 10.92 -11.11 -15.82
CA GLU A 57 9.80 -11.81 -16.48
C GLU A 57 9.39 -13.10 -15.74
N GLU A 58 10.34 -13.76 -15.07
CA GLU A 58 10.05 -14.92 -14.23
C GLU A 58 9.18 -14.52 -13.03
N GLU A 59 9.57 -13.48 -12.30
CA GLU A 59 8.80 -12.95 -11.18
C GLU A 59 7.42 -12.46 -11.63
N MET A 60 7.34 -11.74 -12.74
CA MET A 60 6.07 -11.29 -13.32
C MET A 60 5.16 -12.45 -13.72
N THR A 61 5.72 -13.61 -14.09
CA THR A 61 4.92 -14.80 -14.38
C THR A 61 4.13 -15.26 -13.16
N TYR A 62 4.73 -15.24 -11.96
CA TYR A 62 4.03 -15.56 -10.71
C TYR A 62 2.92 -14.57 -10.40
N TYR A 63 3.15 -13.27 -10.62
CA TYR A 63 2.12 -12.24 -10.44
C TYR A 63 0.99 -12.32 -11.44
N ARG A 64 1.26 -12.73 -12.69
CA ARG A 64 0.26 -12.89 -13.74
C ARG A 64 -0.61 -14.14 -13.56
N GLU A 65 -0.04 -15.21 -12.97
CA GLU A 65 -0.69 -16.52 -12.86
C GLU A 65 -2.11 -16.47 -12.30
N PRO A 66 -2.39 -15.81 -11.14
CA PRO A 66 -3.72 -15.70 -10.59
C PRO A 66 -4.70 -14.91 -11.47
N PHE A 67 -4.17 -14.08 -12.37
CA PHE A 67 -4.93 -13.10 -13.16
C PHE A 67 -4.91 -13.39 -14.67
N ARG A 68 -4.59 -14.61 -15.07
CA ARG A 68 -4.58 -15.02 -16.50
C ARG A 68 -5.92 -14.80 -17.18
N LYS A 69 -7.02 -15.16 -16.51
CA LYS A 69 -8.38 -14.95 -17.02
C LYS A 69 -8.90 -13.60 -16.55
N SER A 70 -9.53 -12.86 -17.45
CA SER A 70 -10.11 -11.55 -17.15
C SER A 70 -11.13 -11.59 -16.01
N GLU A 71 -11.90 -12.66 -15.90
CA GLU A 71 -12.88 -12.85 -14.82
C GLU A 71 -12.27 -12.85 -13.42
N TYR A 72 -11.00 -13.23 -13.28
CA TYR A 72 -10.28 -13.23 -12.00
C TYR A 72 -9.71 -11.86 -11.62
N ARG A 73 -9.76 -10.87 -12.53
CA ARG A 73 -9.25 -9.50 -12.30
C ARG A 73 -10.26 -8.56 -11.67
N LYS A 74 -11.50 -9.01 -11.48
CA LYS A 74 -12.56 -8.22 -10.85
C LYS A 74 -12.18 -7.69 -9.45
N PRO A 75 -11.58 -8.49 -8.55
CA PRO A 75 -11.07 -7.98 -7.27
C PRO A 75 -9.98 -6.92 -7.43
N VAL A 76 -9.09 -7.07 -8.42
CA VAL A 76 -8.03 -6.08 -8.71
C VAL A 76 -8.63 -4.75 -9.14
N TRP A 77 -9.70 -4.76 -9.95
CA TRP A 77 -10.44 -3.55 -10.32
C TRP A 77 -11.15 -2.91 -9.12
N ARG A 78 -11.64 -3.74 -8.18
CA ARG A 78 -12.31 -3.22 -7.00
C ARG A 78 -11.37 -2.43 -6.08
N TRP A 79 -10.14 -2.85 -5.90
CA TRP A 79 -9.18 -2.24 -4.98
C TRP A 79 -8.97 -0.72 -5.14
N PRO A 80 -8.63 -0.17 -6.30
CA PRO A 80 -8.48 1.28 -6.45
C PRO A 80 -9.81 2.03 -6.23
N ASN A 81 -10.96 1.35 -6.39
CA ASN A 81 -12.27 1.92 -6.10
C ASN A 81 -12.56 1.99 -4.60
N GLU A 82 -11.87 1.17 -3.79
CA GLU A 82 -12.02 1.15 -2.33
C GLU A 82 -11.01 2.05 -1.59
N ILE A 83 -10.14 2.76 -2.28
CA ILE A 83 -9.25 3.72 -1.63
C ILE A 83 -10.08 4.89 -1.10
N PRO A 84 -10.07 5.19 0.23
CA PRO A 84 -10.90 6.25 0.82
C PRO A 84 -10.32 7.64 0.51
N ILE A 85 -10.83 8.28 -0.51
CA ILE A 85 -10.39 9.60 -0.97
C ILE A 85 -11.59 10.56 -0.96
N GLU A 86 -11.44 11.74 -0.35
CA GLU A 86 -12.50 12.77 -0.26
C GLU A 86 -13.82 12.23 0.32
N GLY A 87 -13.72 11.32 1.31
CA GLY A 87 -14.86 10.71 1.96
C GLY A 87 -15.55 9.59 1.16
N LYS A 88 -14.97 9.12 0.06
CA LYS A 88 -15.56 8.08 -0.79
C LYS A 88 -14.58 6.92 -1.06
N PRO A 89 -15.06 5.64 -0.98
CA PRO A 89 -16.39 5.20 -0.50
C PRO A 89 -16.61 5.57 0.97
N GLU A 90 -17.85 5.83 1.34
CA GLU A 90 -18.21 6.32 2.68
C GLU A 90 -17.96 5.25 3.75
N ASP A 91 -18.43 4.04 3.52
CA ASP A 91 -18.24 2.88 4.40
C ASP A 91 -16.75 2.56 4.64
N VAL A 92 -15.91 2.62 3.61
CA VAL A 92 -14.46 2.42 3.75
C VAL A 92 -13.82 3.59 4.48
N THR A 93 -14.26 4.82 4.21
CA THR A 93 -13.77 6.02 4.91
C THR A 93 -14.07 5.93 6.41
N GLU A 94 -15.28 5.50 6.78
CA GLU A 94 -15.68 5.27 8.17
C GLU A 94 -14.82 4.17 8.82
N ALA A 95 -14.68 3.02 8.16
CA ALA A 95 -13.89 1.91 8.66
C ALA A 95 -12.43 2.30 8.89
N VAL A 96 -11.80 3.03 7.94
CA VAL A 96 -10.43 3.52 8.08
C VAL A 96 -10.31 4.53 9.23
N SER A 97 -11.28 5.43 9.38
CA SER A 97 -11.29 6.41 10.47
C SER A 97 -11.43 5.73 11.82
N GLU A 98 -12.29 4.72 11.92
CA GLU A 98 -12.51 3.96 13.15
C GLU A 98 -11.25 3.18 13.58
N TYR A 99 -10.63 2.42 12.68
CA TYR A 99 -9.42 1.69 13.07
C TYR A 99 -8.23 2.62 13.34
N ASN A 100 -8.16 3.76 12.66
CA ASN A 100 -7.17 4.79 12.96
C ASN A 100 -7.26 5.27 14.41
N GLN A 101 -8.46 5.61 14.87
CA GLN A 101 -8.70 6.00 16.26
C GLN A 101 -8.31 4.88 17.24
N LYS A 102 -8.69 3.63 16.94
CA LYS A 102 -8.31 2.47 17.75
C LYS A 102 -6.79 2.27 17.82
N LEU A 103 -6.08 2.45 16.71
CA LEU A 103 -4.62 2.38 16.66
C LEU A 103 -3.94 3.44 17.52
N GLN A 104 -4.46 4.68 17.52
CA GLN A 104 -3.93 5.76 18.34
C GLN A 104 -4.11 5.50 19.85
N LEU A 105 -5.26 4.95 20.23
CA LEU A 105 -5.60 4.66 21.63
C LEU A 105 -4.96 3.35 22.15
N SER A 106 -4.50 2.48 21.27
CA SER A 106 -3.98 1.16 21.63
C SER A 106 -2.55 1.23 22.15
N ASN A 107 -2.28 0.60 23.29
CA ASN A 107 -0.94 0.40 23.85
C ASN A 107 -0.27 -0.91 23.39
N ILE A 108 -0.90 -1.67 22.50
CA ILE A 108 -0.29 -2.88 21.93
C ILE A 108 0.99 -2.46 21.19
N PRO A 109 2.12 -3.18 21.39
CA PRO A 109 3.34 -2.91 20.64
C PRO A 109 3.11 -2.94 19.13
N LYS A 110 3.63 -1.95 18.43
CA LYS A 110 3.49 -1.79 16.98
C LYS A 110 4.85 -1.65 16.32
N LEU A 111 5.01 -2.25 15.16
CA LEU A 111 6.18 -2.07 14.30
C LEU A 111 5.74 -1.46 12.98
N LEU A 112 6.26 -0.30 12.65
CA LEU A 112 6.12 0.31 11.32
C LEU A 112 7.41 0.11 10.53
N ILE A 113 7.35 -0.77 9.53
CA ILE A 113 8.42 -0.94 8.55
C ILE A 113 8.08 -0.09 7.34
N TYR A 114 9.04 0.73 6.91
CA TYR A 114 8.83 1.64 5.78
C TYR A 114 10.08 1.75 4.90
N GLY A 115 9.85 2.02 3.62
CA GLY A 115 10.90 2.35 2.64
C GLY A 115 10.79 3.81 2.20
N GLN A 116 11.81 4.32 1.55
CA GLN A 116 11.82 5.66 0.99
C GLN A 116 11.97 5.60 -0.54
N PRO A 117 11.18 6.41 -1.29
CA PRO A 117 10.30 7.49 -0.80
C PRO A 117 8.96 7.03 -0.23
N GLY A 118 8.59 5.73 -0.38
CA GLY A 118 7.25 5.24 -0.09
C GLY A 118 6.21 5.77 -1.08
N ALA A 119 5.07 5.11 -1.19
CA ALA A 119 3.93 5.56 -1.98
C ALA A 119 2.78 6.05 -1.11
N VAL A 120 2.52 5.36 -0.01
CA VAL A 120 1.47 5.65 0.98
C VAL A 120 2.10 6.07 2.32
N ILE A 121 3.10 5.32 2.77
CA ILE A 121 3.86 5.60 3.99
C ILE A 121 5.08 6.47 3.63
N THR A 122 4.80 7.69 3.24
CA THR A 122 5.81 8.72 2.95
C THR A 122 6.42 9.28 4.25
N GLU A 123 7.53 10.02 4.16
CA GLU A 123 8.17 10.62 5.33
C GLU A 123 7.18 11.43 6.22
N PRO A 124 6.31 12.30 5.68
CA PRO A 124 5.29 12.96 6.50
C PRO A 124 4.31 11.99 7.19
N MET A 125 4.01 10.85 6.58
CA MET A 125 3.16 9.83 7.20
C MET A 125 3.90 9.07 8.30
N VAL A 126 5.20 8.79 8.15
CA VAL A 126 6.04 8.22 9.21
C VAL A 126 6.06 9.16 10.42
N ASP A 127 6.30 10.45 10.21
CA ASP A 127 6.27 11.47 11.26
C ASP A 127 4.92 11.53 11.97
N TRP A 128 3.83 11.46 11.20
CA TRP A 128 2.49 11.39 11.77
C TRP A 128 2.31 10.15 12.64
N CYS A 129 2.76 8.97 12.18
CA CYS A 129 2.70 7.73 12.96
C CYS A 129 3.48 7.83 14.26
N MET A 130 4.72 8.34 14.21
CA MET A 130 5.57 8.52 15.38
C MET A 130 4.94 9.47 16.42
N LYS A 131 4.22 10.49 15.95
CA LYS A 131 3.57 11.48 16.82
C LYS A 131 2.26 10.99 17.43
N ASN A 132 1.52 10.13 16.74
CA ASN A 132 0.14 9.81 17.09
C ASN A 132 -0.07 8.36 17.54
N LEU A 133 0.83 7.43 17.23
CA LEU A 133 0.67 6.03 17.61
C LEU A 133 1.51 5.71 18.84
N SER A 134 0.84 5.31 19.92
CA SER A 134 1.51 4.87 21.15
C SER A 134 2.22 3.54 20.94
N ASN A 135 3.33 3.33 21.67
CA ASN A 135 4.12 2.09 21.68
C ASN A 135 4.50 1.62 20.26
N LEU A 136 5.00 2.58 19.47
CA LEU A 136 5.43 2.37 18.09
C LEU A 136 6.94 2.30 17.98
N THR A 137 7.44 1.21 17.39
CA THR A 137 8.81 1.10 16.88
C THR A 137 8.78 1.34 15.38
N THR A 138 9.76 2.06 14.85
CA THR A 138 9.90 2.30 13.40
C THR A 138 11.18 1.68 12.86
N ALA A 139 11.13 1.14 11.65
CA ALA A 139 12.28 0.58 10.96
C ALA A 139 12.31 1.04 9.50
N ASN A 140 13.34 1.82 9.15
CA ASN A 140 13.61 2.19 7.76
C ASN A 140 14.42 1.07 7.10
N ILE A 141 13.87 0.48 6.04
CA ILE A 141 14.52 -0.62 5.31
C ILE A 141 15.21 -0.17 4.01
N GLY A 142 15.43 1.13 3.85
CA GLY A 142 16.11 1.70 2.67
C GLY A 142 15.15 2.06 1.54
N ALA A 143 15.64 1.95 0.29
CA ALA A 143 14.83 2.31 -0.88
C ALA A 143 13.62 1.39 -1.03
N GLY A 144 12.44 1.95 -1.21
CA GLY A 144 11.20 1.20 -1.39
C GLY A 144 10.05 2.10 -1.80
N ILE A 145 9.14 1.58 -2.62
CA ILE A 145 7.95 2.32 -3.09
C ILE A 145 6.70 1.76 -2.41
N HIS A 146 6.07 0.74 -2.97
CA HIS A 146 4.82 0.21 -2.43
C HIS A 146 4.89 -1.28 -2.08
N TYR A 147 5.51 -2.07 -2.94
CA TYR A 147 5.70 -3.50 -2.73
C TYR A 147 7.05 -3.76 -2.09
N LEU A 148 7.22 -3.28 -0.85
CA LEU A 148 8.46 -3.30 -0.08
C LEU A 148 9.06 -4.71 0.06
N GLN A 149 8.22 -5.74 0.06
CA GLN A 149 8.65 -7.15 0.09
C GLN A 149 9.40 -7.57 -1.18
N GLU A 150 9.23 -6.87 -2.29
CA GLU A 150 9.98 -7.09 -3.51
C GLU A 150 11.32 -6.35 -3.51
N ASP A 151 11.35 -5.19 -2.86
CA ASP A 151 12.55 -4.38 -2.79
C ASP A 151 13.52 -4.88 -1.69
N ASN A 152 13.00 -5.16 -0.48
CA ASN A 152 13.83 -5.41 0.70
C ASN A 152 13.32 -6.58 1.57
N PRO A 153 13.10 -7.80 1.05
CA PRO A 153 12.51 -8.90 1.81
C PRO A 153 13.32 -9.31 3.04
N HIS A 154 14.66 -9.35 2.91
CA HIS A 154 15.56 -9.73 4.00
C HIS A 154 15.59 -8.69 5.12
N ALA A 155 15.60 -7.41 4.78
CA ALA A 155 15.55 -6.34 5.77
C ALA A 155 14.23 -6.38 6.56
N ILE A 156 13.10 -6.61 5.89
CA ILE A 156 11.80 -6.79 6.54
C ILE A 156 11.86 -7.94 7.56
N GLY A 157 12.34 -9.11 7.14
CA GLY A 157 12.44 -10.27 8.02
C GLY A 157 13.34 -10.04 9.24
N LEU A 158 14.49 -9.38 9.04
CA LEU A 158 15.42 -9.03 10.09
C LEU A 158 14.81 -8.05 11.12
N GLU A 159 14.16 -7.01 10.66
CA GLU A 159 13.55 -6.01 11.56
C GLU A 159 12.35 -6.59 12.32
N ILE A 160 11.57 -7.48 11.72
CA ILE A 160 10.53 -8.23 12.43
C ILE A 160 11.13 -9.10 13.54
N ALA A 161 12.21 -9.84 13.26
CA ALA A 161 12.86 -10.72 14.24
C ALA A 161 13.40 -9.89 15.42
N LYS A 162 14.14 -8.84 15.17
CA LYS A 162 14.66 -7.92 16.20
C LYS A 162 13.55 -7.34 17.08
N TRP A 163 12.49 -6.86 16.45
CA TRP A 163 11.36 -6.29 17.17
C TRP A 163 10.66 -7.32 18.03
N TYR A 164 10.43 -8.53 17.50
CA TYR A 164 9.80 -9.61 18.25
C TYR A 164 10.61 -10.03 19.48
N GLU A 165 11.93 -10.14 19.34
CA GLU A 165 12.84 -10.40 20.47
C GLU A 165 12.73 -9.31 21.54
N SER A 166 12.68 -8.05 21.13
CA SER A 166 12.61 -6.92 22.08
C SER A 166 11.33 -6.89 22.92
N ILE A 167 10.19 -7.25 22.33
CA ILE A 167 8.90 -7.28 23.06
C ILE A 167 8.69 -8.59 23.85
N SER A 168 9.38 -9.67 23.49
CA SER A 168 9.30 -10.94 24.19
C SER A 168 10.18 -10.99 25.45
N ALA A 169 11.14 -10.08 25.55
CA ALA A 169 12.04 -9.96 26.70
C ALA A 169 11.50 -8.98 27.77
N SER A 170 10.40 -8.31 27.50
CA SER A 170 9.74 -7.36 28.42
C SER A 170 8.59 -7.99 29.16
#